data_a35de6d6f86e93d240db8585c80b402d
#
_entry.id   a35de6d6f86e93d240db8585c80b402d
#
_cell.length_a   1.000
_cell.length_b   1.000
_cell.length_c   1.000
_cell.angle_alpha   90.00
_cell.angle_beta   90.00
_cell.angle_gamma   90.00
#
_symmetry.space_group_name_H-M   'P 1'
#
loop_
_entity.id
_entity.type
_entity.pdbx_description
1 polymer ?
#
loop_
_entity_poly.entity_id
_entity_poly.type
_entity_poly.pdbx_seq_one_letter_code
_entity_poly.pdbx_strand_id
1 'polypeptide(L)'
;MIFTKIDGNIKEREDLSHVHIETAMVKSDDLAKSILRVKSDHHNEYGIRLEEGKLENGSFFFIDDHNVLVLNVIPEKMIVITPKDMDDCGIIAHMLGNMHKPVKIKCGKISLLYDSVVAKNLEKSDIDFKVEEIQLEESLRYVDLS
;
A
#
# COMPACT_ATOMS: atom_id res chain seq x y z
N MET A 1 -0.70 5.67 -23.93
CA MET A 1 -0.47 4.23 -23.81
C MET A 1 -1.26 3.69 -22.62
N ILE A 2 -1.92 2.59 -22.80
CA ILE A 2 -2.75 1.96 -21.76
C ILE A 2 -2.24 0.55 -21.51
N PHE A 3 -1.96 0.21 -20.27
CA PHE A 3 -1.56 -1.12 -19.85
C PHE A 3 -2.78 -1.88 -19.34
N THR A 4 -2.98 -3.09 -19.82
CA THR A 4 -4.12 -3.94 -19.44
C THR A 4 -3.73 -5.13 -18.58
N LYS A 5 -2.44 -5.39 -18.45
CA LYS A 5 -1.90 -6.53 -17.73
C LYS A 5 -0.62 -6.14 -17.00
N ILE A 6 -0.49 -6.60 -15.75
CA ILE A 6 0.74 -6.46 -14.98
C ILE A 6 1.73 -7.51 -15.49
N ASP A 7 2.95 -7.08 -15.83
CA ASP A 7 3.99 -7.99 -16.34
C ASP A 7 4.78 -8.68 -15.21
N GLY A 8 4.65 -8.21 -13.99
CA GLY A 8 5.27 -8.80 -12.82
C GLY A 8 5.61 -7.77 -11.76
N ASN A 9 6.47 -8.15 -10.82
CA ASN A 9 6.98 -7.26 -9.79
C ASN A 9 8.50 -7.15 -9.94
N ILE A 10 8.99 -5.92 -9.97
CA ILE A 10 10.42 -5.63 -10.21
C ILE A 10 11.32 -6.27 -9.15
N LYS A 11 10.81 -6.48 -7.95
CA LYS A 11 11.56 -7.12 -6.86
C LYS A 11 11.89 -8.58 -7.13
N GLU A 12 11.11 -9.24 -7.98
CA GLU A 12 11.22 -10.65 -8.32
C GLU A 12 11.95 -10.90 -9.65
N ARG A 13 12.36 -9.84 -10.33
CA ARG A 13 12.93 -9.91 -11.67
C ARG A 13 14.36 -9.35 -11.70
N GLU A 14 15.35 -10.23 -11.56
CA GLU A 14 16.77 -9.87 -11.65
C GLU A 14 17.25 -9.72 -13.10
N ASP A 15 16.56 -10.34 -14.04
CA ASP A 15 16.87 -10.34 -15.46
C ASP A 15 16.62 -9.00 -16.16
N LEU A 16 16.03 -8.03 -15.47
CA LEU A 16 15.69 -6.72 -16.00
C LEU A 16 16.75 -5.64 -15.71
N SER A 17 17.96 -6.03 -15.33
CA SER A 17 19.05 -5.09 -15.03
C SER A 17 19.48 -4.25 -16.23
N HIS A 18 19.19 -4.69 -17.45
CA HIS A 18 19.56 -4.04 -18.70
C HIS A 18 18.47 -3.13 -19.27
N VAL A 19 17.28 -3.10 -18.67
CA VAL A 19 16.19 -2.25 -19.15
C VAL A 19 16.23 -0.89 -18.47
N HIS A 20 15.72 0.11 -19.18
CA HIS A 20 15.53 1.44 -18.61
C HIS A 20 14.24 1.48 -17.80
N ILE A 21 14.30 1.99 -16.60
CA ILE A 21 13.16 2.05 -15.68
C ILE A 21 12.63 3.48 -15.60
N GLU A 22 11.35 3.65 -15.94
CA GLU A 22 10.57 4.84 -15.60
C GLU A 22 9.77 4.52 -14.34
N THR A 23 9.76 5.42 -13.38
CA THR A 23 9.06 5.23 -12.10
C THR A 23 7.89 6.17 -11.99
N ALA A 24 6.72 5.64 -11.62
CA ALA A 24 5.54 6.42 -11.29
C ALA A 24 5.26 6.28 -9.81
N MET A 25 5.19 7.41 -9.09
CA MET A 25 4.86 7.43 -7.67
C MET A 25 3.34 7.38 -7.50
N VAL A 26 2.86 6.48 -6.66
CA VAL A 26 1.44 6.30 -6.38
C VAL A 26 1.19 6.23 -4.88
N LYS A 27 -0.05 6.48 -4.47
CA LYS A 27 -0.47 6.27 -3.08
C LYS A 27 -0.91 4.83 -2.88
N SER A 28 -0.84 4.33 -1.66
CA SER A 28 -1.27 2.95 -1.36
C SER A 28 -2.72 2.68 -1.76
N ASP A 29 -3.61 3.68 -1.61
CA ASP A 29 -5.02 3.56 -2.02
C ASP A 29 -5.17 3.32 -3.53
N ASP A 30 -4.25 3.84 -4.34
CA ASP A 30 -4.28 3.65 -5.78
C ASP A 30 -4.06 2.18 -6.18
N LEU A 31 -3.41 1.40 -5.33
CA LEU A 31 -3.16 -0.02 -5.59
C LEU A 31 -4.45 -0.86 -5.59
N ALA A 32 -5.52 -0.36 -4.99
CA ALA A 32 -6.81 -1.02 -4.99
C ALA A 32 -7.62 -0.77 -6.28
N LYS A 33 -7.17 0.18 -7.09
CA LYS A 33 -7.89 0.57 -8.31
C LYS A 33 -7.53 -0.34 -9.47
N SER A 34 -8.51 -0.65 -10.31
CA SER A 34 -8.29 -1.35 -11.58
C SER A 34 -8.11 -0.39 -12.75
N ILE A 35 -8.55 0.85 -12.58
CA ILE A 35 -8.40 1.91 -13.57
C ILE A 35 -7.65 3.08 -12.90
N LEU A 36 -6.52 3.43 -13.47
CA LEU A 36 -5.63 4.42 -12.88
C LEU A 36 -4.85 5.14 -13.99
N ARG A 37 -4.64 6.43 -13.81
CA ARG A 37 -3.75 7.22 -14.66
C ARG A 37 -2.55 7.64 -13.83
N VAL A 38 -1.34 7.41 -14.35
CA VAL A 38 -0.09 7.71 -13.65
C VAL A 38 0.82 8.57 -14.52
N LYS A 39 1.69 9.33 -13.86
CA LYS A 39 2.72 10.13 -14.52
C LYS A 39 4.08 9.66 -14.03
N SER A 40 4.98 9.36 -14.96
CA SER A 40 6.31 8.90 -14.64
C SER A 40 7.28 10.05 -14.31
N ASP A 41 8.44 9.68 -13.77
CA ASP A 41 9.56 10.60 -13.53
C ASP A 41 10.14 11.18 -14.83
N HIS A 42 9.80 10.62 -15.98
CA HIS A 42 10.12 11.13 -17.32
C HIS A 42 9.00 12.02 -17.88
N HIS A 43 8.03 12.40 -17.05
CA HIS A 43 6.87 13.23 -17.39
C HIS A 43 5.94 12.62 -18.45
N ASN A 44 6.02 11.31 -18.65
CA ASN A 44 5.10 10.58 -19.52
C ASN A 44 3.85 10.17 -18.75
N GLU A 45 2.70 10.28 -19.38
CA GLU A 45 1.44 9.84 -18.80
C GLU A 45 1.04 8.47 -19.36
N TYR A 46 0.62 7.59 -18.46
CA TYR A 46 0.17 6.23 -18.79
C TYR A 46 -1.17 5.94 -18.15
N GLY A 47 -2.00 5.18 -18.85
CA GLY A 47 -3.22 4.62 -18.30
C GLY A 47 -3.02 3.17 -17.92
N ILE A 48 -3.63 2.76 -16.81
CA ILE A 48 -3.66 1.37 -16.38
C ILE A 48 -5.14 0.97 -16.30
N ARG A 49 -5.51 -0.11 -16.97
CA ARG A 49 -6.86 -0.64 -16.97
C ARG A 49 -6.79 -2.16 -16.88
N LEU A 50 -6.79 -2.66 -15.65
CA LEU A 50 -6.65 -4.09 -15.39
C LEU A 50 -7.98 -4.83 -15.52
N GLU A 51 -7.95 -5.97 -16.18
CA GLU A 51 -9.07 -6.90 -16.24
C GLU A 51 -8.99 -7.90 -15.09
N GLU A 52 -7.77 -8.20 -14.62
CA GLU A 52 -7.51 -9.11 -13.51
C GLU A 52 -6.23 -8.71 -12.78
N GLY A 53 -6.03 -9.25 -11.58
CA GLY A 53 -4.85 -9.01 -10.78
C GLY A 53 -4.96 -7.76 -9.90
N LYS A 54 -3.99 -7.60 -9.03
CA LYS A 54 -3.88 -6.48 -8.09
C LYS A 54 -2.55 -5.78 -8.25
N LEU A 55 -2.58 -4.47 -8.16
CA LEU A 55 -1.37 -3.66 -8.12
C LEU A 55 -0.69 -3.80 -6.76
N GLU A 56 0.64 -3.86 -6.78
CA GLU A 56 1.50 -3.90 -5.61
C GLU A 56 2.62 -2.89 -5.77
N ASN A 57 3.30 -2.58 -4.68
CA ASN A 57 4.51 -1.79 -4.77
C ASN A 57 5.55 -2.56 -5.59
N GLY A 58 6.06 -1.95 -6.65
CA GLY A 58 6.98 -2.60 -7.56
C GLY A 58 6.34 -3.27 -8.77
N SER A 59 5.01 -3.26 -8.90
CA SER A 59 4.34 -3.73 -10.12
C SER A 59 4.92 -3.02 -11.32
N PHE A 60 5.22 -3.76 -12.39
CA PHE A 60 5.80 -3.16 -13.59
C PHE A 60 5.08 -3.58 -14.87
N PHE A 61 5.28 -2.75 -15.88
CA PHE A 61 4.68 -2.92 -17.22
C PHE A 61 5.77 -2.66 -18.27
N PHE A 62 5.87 -3.52 -19.26
CA PHE A 62 6.76 -3.26 -20.39
C PHE A 62 6.18 -2.15 -21.26
N ILE A 63 6.93 -1.07 -21.41
CA ILE A 63 6.62 0.00 -22.36
C ILE A 63 7.02 -0.49 -23.76
N ASP A 64 8.22 -1.06 -23.84
CA ASP A 64 8.78 -1.73 -25.02
C ASP A 64 9.83 -2.75 -24.55
N ASP A 65 10.60 -3.31 -25.47
CA ASP A 65 11.62 -4.32 -25.16
C ASP A 65 12.75 -3.81 -24.26
N HIS A 66 12.94 -2.50 -24.17
CA HIS A 66 14.05 -1.87 -23.45
C HIS A 66 13.62 -0.97 -22.30
N ASN A 67 12.35 -0.70 -22.17
CA ASN A 67 11.82 0.23 -21.18
C ASN A 67 10.65 -0.38 -20.41
N VAL A 68 10.66 -0.17 -19.08
CA VAL A 68 9.57 -0.60 -18.20
C VAL A 68 9.08 0.56 -17.36
N LEU A 69 7.79 0.56 -17.05
CA LEU A 69 7.18 1.45 -16.07
C LEU A 69 7.03 0.69 -14.75
N VAL A 70 7.57 1.23 -13.68
CA VAL A 70 7.46 0.63 -12.33
C VAL A 70 6.64 1.55 -11.44
N LEU A 71 5.69 0.98 -10.71
CA LEU A 71 4.93 1.71 -9.71
C LEU A 71 5.69 1.66 -8.39
N ASN A 72 5.90 2.82 -7.78
CA ASN A 72 6.54 2.95 -6.49
C ASN A 72 5.60 3.69 -5.53
N VAL A 73 5.28 3.04 -4.42
CA VAL A 73 4.34 3.59 -3.45
C VAL A 73 5.03 4.66 -2.61
N ILE A 74 4.37 5.80 -2.47
CA ILE A 74 4.84 6.87 -1.60
C ILE A 74 4.75 6.41 -0.15
N PRO A 75 5.83 6.52 0.67
CA PRO A 75 5.73 6.24 2.09
C PRO A 75 4.65 7.10 2.74
N GLU A 76 3.84 6.49 3.59
CA GLU A 76 2.72 7.16 4.24
C GLU A 76 2.88 7.10 5.77
N LYS A 77 2.37 8.13 6.43
CA LYS A 77 2.37 8.20 7.89
C LYS A 77 1.36 7.20 8.44
N MET A 78 1.81 6.30 9.31
CA MET A 78 1.02 5.21 9.85
C MET A 78 1.00 5.23 11.36
N ILE A 79 -0.12 4.81 11.94
CA ILE A 79 -0.21 4.48 13.36
C ILE A 79 0.10 2.99 13.48
N VAL A 80 1.04 2.64 14.36
CA VAL A 80 1.43 1.25 14.62
C VAL A 80 1.17 0.93 16.08
N ILE A 81 0.32 -0.06 16.33
CA ILE A 81 -0.10 -0.48 17.67
C ILE A 81 0.44 -1.88 17.92
N THR A 82 1.09 -2.08 19.07
CA THR A 82 1.52 -3.40 19.52
C THR A 82 0.68 -3.78 20.75
N PRO A 83 -0.39 -4.58 20.59
CA PRO A 83 -1.19 -5.01 21.71
C PRO A 83 -0.38 -5.79 22.74
N LYS A 84 -0.73 -5.67 24.02
CA LYS A 84 -0.02 -6.32 25.13
C LYS A 84 -0.31 -7.82 25.22
N ASP A 85 -1.55 -8.18 24.91
CA ASP A 85 -2.06 -9.55 24.99
C ASP A 85 -3.23 -9.73 24.02
N MET A 86 -3.83 -10.90 24.03
CA MET A 86 -4.96 -11.19 23.15
C MET A 86 -6.20 -10.37 23.46
N ASP A 87 -6.48 -10.13 24.75
CA ASP A 87 -7.63 -9.34 25.15
C ASP A 87 -7.49 -7.90 24.69
N ASP A 88 -6.32 -7.33 24.88
CA ASP A 88 -5.98 -5.99 24.41
C ASP A 88 -6.11 -5.89 22.88
N CYS A 89 -5.61 -6.88 22.17
CA CYS A 89 -5.74 -6.98 20.72
C CYS A 89 -7.19 -6.97 20.27
N GLY A 90 -8.03 -7.75 20.92
CA GLY A 90 -9.46 -7.83 20.62
C GLY A 90 -10.17 -6.51 20.85
N ILE A 91 -9.88 -5.84 21.95
CA ILE A 91 -10.47 -4.53 22.29
C ILE A 91 -10.09 -3.49 21.25
N ILE A 92 -8.79 -3.41 20.90
CA ILE A 92 -8.29 -2.44 19.91
C ILE A 92 -8.89 -2.71 18.54
N ALA A 93 -8.86 -3.96 18.09
CA ALA A 93 -9.38 -4.34 16.78
C ALA A 93 -10.88 -4.03 16.66
N HIS A 94 -11.64 -4.33 17.72
CA HIS A 94 -13.07 -4.04 17.76
C HIS A 94 -13.35 -2.54 17.68
N MET A 95 -12.60 -1.74 18.42
CA MET A 95 -12.73 -0.28 18.39
C MET A 95 -12.46 0.27 16.99
N LEU A 96 -11.37 -0.16 16.36
CA LEU A 96 -11.01 0.28 15.00
C LEU A 96 -12.03 -0.19 13.97
N GLY A 97 -12.56 -1.40 14.12
CA GLY A 97 -13.64 -1.92 13.27
C GLY A 97 -14.90 -1.09 13.37
N ASN A 98 -15.27 -0.65 14.58
CA ASN A 98 -16.41 0.25 14.79
C ASN A 98 -16.20 1.62 14.15
N MET A 99 -14.96 2.07 14.01
CA MET A 99 -14.64 3.31 13.35
C MET A 99 -14.52 3.15 11.81
N HIS A 100 -14.75 1.93 11.31
CA HIS A 100 -14.66 1.61 9.88
C HIS A 100 -13.31 1.96 9.25
N LYS A 101 -12.22 1.73 9.98
CA LYS A 101 -10.86 2.01 9.48
C LYS A 101 -10.25 0.76 8.85
N PRO A 102 -9.72 0.86 7.62
CA PRO A 102 -8.92 -0.21 7.04
C PRO A 102 -7.64 -0.40 7.85
N VAL A 103 -7.32 -1.64 8.18
CA VAL A 103 -6.14 -1.96 9.00
C VAL A 103 -5.33 -3.08 8.37
N LYS A 104 -4.06 -3.16 8.79
CA LYS A 104 -3.19 -4.29 8.52
C LYS A 104 -2.84 -4.94 9.85
N ILE A 105 -3.16 -6.23 9.98
CA ILE A 105 -2.84 -7.01 11.18
C ILE A 105 -1.82 -8.05 10.80
N LYS A 106 -0.60 -7.92 11.30
CA LYS A 106 0.50 -8.82 10.97
C LYS A 106 1.58 -8.77 12.03
N CYS A 107 2.16 -9.93 12.34
CA CYS A 107 3.29 -10.05 13.27
C CYS A 107 3.00 -9.43 14.64
N GLY A 108 1.78 -9.59 15.15
CA GLY A 108 1.39 -9.06 16.45
C GLY A 108 1.19 -7.55 16.50
N LYS A 109 1.07 -6.90 15.35
CA LYS A 109 0.89 -5.45 15.26
C LYS A 109 -0.34 -5.10 14.44
N ILE A 110 -0.99 -4.01 14.82
CA ILE A 110 -2.11 -3.43 14.07
C ILE A 110 -1.64 -2.09 13.53
N SER A 111 -1.71 -1.92 12.22
CA SER A 111 -1.27 -0.69 11.56
C SER A 111 -2.40 -0.11 10.71
N LEU A 112 -2.48 1.21 10.66
CA LEU A 112 -3.44 1.93 9.83
C LEU A 112 -2.86 3.28 9.43
N LEU A 113 -3.45 3.90 8.41
CA LEU A 113 -3.07 5.24 8.01
C LEU A 113 -3.34 6.22 9.14
N TYR A 114 -2.45 7.19 9.33
CA TYR A 114 -2.60 8.18 10.39
C TYR A 114 -3.93 8.92 10.27
N ASP A 115 -4.62 9.00 11.41
CA ASP A 115 -5.88 9.72 11.54
C ASP A 115 -5.91 10.36 12.93
N SER A 116 -6.11 11.66 12.98
CA SER A 116 -6.06 12.41 14.24
C SER A 116 -7.15 12.00 15.22
N VAL A 117 -8.31 11.61 14.73
CA VAL A 117 -9.42 11.13 15.58
C VAL A 117 -9.08 9.80 16.22
N VAL A 118 -8.51 8.87 15.43
CA VAL A 118 -8.03 7.58 15.94
C VAL A 118 -6.96 7.79 17.00
N ALA A 119 -5.98 8.64 16.73
CA ALA A 119 -4.90 8.93 17.67
C ALA A 119 -5.44 9.46 19.01
N LYS A 120 -6.40 10.37 18.97
CA LYS A 120 -7.05 10.89 20.18
C LYS A 120 -7.80 9.80 20.96
N ASN A 121 -8.49 8.91 20.25
CA ASN A 121 -9.22 7.82 20.89
C ASN A 121 -8.29 6.80 21.55
N LEU A 122 -7.15 6.53 20.92
CA LEU A 122 -6.12 5.65 21.48
C LEU A 122 -5.53 6.27 22.76
N GLU A 123 -5.22 7.56 22.73
CA GLU A 123 -4.70 8.28 23.90
C GLU A 123 -5.69 8.28 25.06
N LYS A 124 -6.98 8.51 24.80
CA LYS A 124 -8.03 8.47 25.81
C LYS A 124 -8.20 7.11 26.45
N SER A 125 -7.90 6.05 25.72
CA SER A 125 -8.02 4.67 26.19
C SER A 125 -6.73 4.10 26.75
N ASP A 126 -5.70 4.94 26.94
CA ASP A 126 -4.36 4.57 27.42
C ASP A 126 -3.71 3.47 26.57
N ILE A 127 -3.95 3.49 25.27
CA ILE A 127 -3.35 2.56 24.32
C ILE A 127 -2.10 3.21 23.72
N ASP A 128 -0.96 2.58 23.92
CA ASP A 128 0.31 3.08 23.37
C ASP A 128 0.37 2.76 21.87
N PHE A 129 0.85 3.74 21.10
CA PHE A 129 1.07 3.56 19.67
C PHE A 129 2.27 4.39 19.22
N LYS A 130 2.81 4.03 18.08
CA LYS A 130 3.88 4.79 17.41
C LYS A 130 3.37 5.34 16.10
N VAL A 131 3.95 6.44 15.65
CA VAL A 131 3.69 7.00 14.32
C VAL A 131 4.96 6.84 13.51
N GLU A 132 4.87 6.14 12.41
CA GLU A 132 6.00 5.84 11.52
C GLU A 132 5.62 6.10 10.07
N GLU A 133 6.60 6.46 9.26
CA GLU A 133 6.42 6.51 7.81
C GLU A 133 6.74 5.12 7.24
N ILE A 134 5.78 4.53 6.55
CA ILE A 134 5.89 3.17 6.02
C ILE A 134 5.50 3.17 4.56
N GLN A 135 6.31 2.51 3.73
CA GLN A 135 5.97 2.21 2.36
C GLN A 135 5.15 0.92 2.35
N LEU A 136 3.87 1.02 1.98
CA LEU A 136 2.98 -0.13 1.92
C LEU A 136 3.21 -0.91 0.62
N GLU A 137 3.18 -2.23 0.71
CA GLU A 137 3.28 -3.12 -0.46
C GLU A 137 1.95 -3.27 -1.17
N GLU A 138 0.85 -3.20 -0.43
CA GLU A 138 -0.51 -3.34 -0.90
C GLU A 138 -1.40 -2.27 -0.29
N SER A 139 -2.59 -2.04 -0.88
CA SER A 139 -3.59 -1.19 -0.26
C SER A 139 -4.12 -1.84 1.03
N LEU A 140 -4.48 -1.00 2.02
CA LEU A 140 -5.11 -1.49 3.24
C LEU A 140 -6.56 -1.90 2.96
N ARG A 141 -7.01 -2.93 3.67
CA ARG A 141 -8.39 -3.43 3.62
C ARG A 141 -9.06 -3.20 4.96
N TYR A 142 -10.40 -3.23 4.97
CA TYR A 142 -11.15 -3.15 6.23
C TYR A 142 -10.80 -4.30 7.17
N VAL A 143 -10.62 -5.49 6.61
CA VAL A 143 -10.11 -6.65 7.33
C VAL A 143 -9.15 -7.36 6.42
N ASP A 144 -7.90 -7.50 6.85
CA ASP A 144 -6.91 -8.31 6.13
C ASP A 144 -6.91 -9.71 6.73
N LEU A 145 -7.61 -10.62 6.06
CA LEU A 145 -7.74 -12.02 6.45
C LEU A 145 -6.66 -12.92 5.84
N SER A 146 -5.75 -12.34 5.08
CA SER A 146 -4.71 -13.11 4.40
C SER A 146 -3.48 -13.34 5.27
#